data_8913f2a8155f372aefe67bcb887d85e0
#
_entry.id   8913f2a8155f372aefe67bcb887d85e0
#
_cell.length_a   1.000
_cell.length_b   1.000
_cell.length_c   1.000
_cell.angle_alpha   90.00
_cell.angle_beta   90.00
_cell.angle_gamma   90.00
#
_symmetry.space_group_name_H-M   'P 1'
#
loop_
_entity.id
_entity.type
_entity.pdbx_description
1 polymer ?
#
loop_
_entity_poly.entity_id
_entity_poly.type
_entity_poly.pdbx_seq_one_letter_code
_entity_poly.pdbx_strand_id
1 'polypeptide(L)'
;MVTKEEVLQQILDIVKPMVPENISSTTADLDLVNDLGLDSVKVMEILEALEDSFDISIPINILPGVRTVDELAAEIQNLAGNE
;
A
#
# COMPACT_ATOMS: atom_id res chain seq x y z
N MET A 1 8.07 17.00 -3.23
CA MET A 1 6.98 16.74 -2.29
C MET A 1 6.06 15.67 -2.85
N VAL A 2 5.73 14.69 -2.05
CA VAL A 2 4.90 13.56 -2.48
C VAL A 2 3.45 13.80 -2.06
N THR A 3 2.52 13.71 -3.01
CA THR A 3 1.09 13.88 -2.72
C THR A 3 0.46 12.53 -2.41
N LYS A 4 -0.65 12.54 -1.68
CA LYS A 4 -1.37 11.32 -1.37
C LYS A 4 -1.84 10.61 -2.65
N GLU A 5 -2.23 11.37 -3.65
CA GLU A 5 -2.67 10.80 -4.94
C GLU A 5 -1.54 10.02 -5.62
N GLU A 6 -0.32 10.56 -5.59
CA GLU A 6 0.83 9.86 -6.15
C GLU A 6 1.10 8.56 -5.41
N VAL A 7 1.02 8.61 -4.08
CA VAL A 7 1.22 7.42 -3.26
C VAL A 7 0.13 6.39 -3.55
N LEU A 8 -1.12 6.82 -3.59
CA LEU A 8 -2.23 5.92 -3.90
C LEU A 8 -2.05 5.25 -5.26
N GLN A 9 -1.66 6.02 -6.27
CA GLN A 9 -1.46 5.46 -7.60
C GLN A 9 -0.36 4.41 -7.62
N GLN A 10 0.74 4.69 -6.93
CA GLN A 10 1.84 3.73 -6.84
C GLN A 10 1.42 2.46 -6.14
N ILE A 11 0.69 2.58 -5.04
CA ILE A 11 0.22 1.41 -4.30
C ILE A 11 -0.72 0.59 -5.17
N LEU A 12 -1.66 1.24 -5.85
CA LEU A 12 -2.61 0.54 -6.71
C LEU A 12 -1.91 -0.16 -7.87
N ASP A 13 -0.90 0.46 -8.46
CA ASP A 13 -0.13 -0.14 -9.53
C ASP A 13 0.63 -1.39 -9.06
N ILE A 14 1.12 -1.36 -7.83
CA ILE A 14 1.83 -2.52 -7.25
C ILE A 14 0.84 -3.62 -6.88
N VAL A 15 -0.31 -3.25 -6.33
CA VAL A 15 -1.30 -4.21 -5.84
C VAL A 15 -2.06 -4.90 -6.96
N LYS A 16 -2.36 -4.20 -8.05
CA LYS A 16 -3.17 -4.74 -9.14
C LYS A 16 -2.75 -6.11 -9.63
N PRO A 17 -1.45 -6.36 -9.90
CA PRO A 17 -1.05 -7.69 -10.38
C PRO A 17 -1.13 -8.77 -9.29
N MET A 18 -1.28 -8.39 -8.04
CA MET A 18 -1.36 -9.34 -6.94
C MET A 18 -2.78 -9.76 -6.59
N VAL A 19 -3.79 -9.05 -7.12
CA VAL A 19 -5.20 -9.31 -6.81
C VAL A 19 -5.76 -10.33 -7.78
N PRO A 20 -6.71 -11.18 -7.33
CA PRO A 20 -7.38 -12.12 -8.25
C PRO A 20 -8.16 -11.38 -9.35
N GLU A 21 -8.20 -11.99 -10.53
CA GLU A 21 -8.89 -11.39 -11.67
C GLU A 21 -10.39 -11.18 -11.46
N ASN A 22 -10.98 -11.94 -10.54
CA ASN A 22 -12.41 -11.80 -10.27
C ASN A 22 -12.76 -10.54 -9.48
N ILE A 23 -11.75 -9.79 -9.04
CA ILE A 23 -11.99 -8.49 -8.41
C ILE A 23 -11.98 -7.45 -9.53
N SER A 24 -13.17 -6.92 -9.83
CA SER A 24 -13.36 -6.07 -10.99
C SER A 24 -12.76 -4.68 -10.86
N SER A 25 -12.56 -4.22 -9.64
CA SER A 25 -11.92 -2.91 -9.42
C SER A 25 -11.18 -2.91 -8.09
N THR A 26 -10.00 -2.31 -8.10
CA THR A 26 -9.22 -2.12 -6.88
C THR A 26 -9.30 -0.64 -6.51
N THR A 27 -9.89 -0.35 -5.37
CA THR A 27 -10.05 1.01 -4.89
C THR A 27 -9.36 1.20 -3.54
N ALA A 28 -9.16 2.44 -3.15
CA ALA A 28 -8.39 2.79 -1.96
C ALA A 28 -9.07 2.36 -0.65
N ASP A 29 -10.37 2.18 -0.66
CA ASP A 29 -11.13 1.81 0.53
C ASP A 29 -11.26 0.31 0.75
N LEU A 30 -10.75 -0.50 -0.15
CA LEU A 30 -10.79 -1.95 0.01
C LEU A 30 -9.76 -2.43 1.03
N ASP A 31 -10.14 -3.42 1.82
CA ASP A 31 -9.26 -4.04 2.80
C ASP A 31 -8.26 -4.94 2.08
N LEU A 32 -6.98 -4.78 2.41
CA LEU A 32 -5.91 -5.52 1.76
C LEU A 32 -6.04 -7.03 1.97
N VAL A 33 -6.45 -7.45 3.16
CA VAL A 33 -6.55 -8.86 3.50
C VAL A 33 -7.94 -9.40 3.19
N ASN A 34 -8.97 -8.71 3.68
CA ASN A 34 -10.34 -9.23 3.60
C ASN A 34 -10.97 -9.07 2.21
N ASP A 35 -10.72 -7.95 1.57
CA ASP A 35 -11.33 -7.67 0.26
C ASP A 35 -10.45 -8.09 -0.90
N LEU A 36 -9.15 -7.85 -0.80
CA LEU A 36 -8.21 -8.17 -1.87
C LEU A 36 -7.59 -9.56 -1.74
N GLY A 37 -7.75 -10.18 -0.59
CA GLY A 37 -7.26 -11.54 -0.37
C GLY A 37 -5.77 -11.67 -0.22
N LEU A 38 -5.09 -10.59 0.14
CA LEU A 38 -3.65 -10.60 0.33
C LEU A 38 -3.29 -11.13 1.71
N ASP A 39 -2.27 -11.95 1.79
CA ASP A 39 -1.75 -12.41 3.07
C ASP A 39 -0.60 -11.50 3.53
N SER A 40 -0.05 -11.77 4.71
CA SER A 40 1.00 -10.93 5.27
C SER A 40 2.26 -10.90 4.42
N VAL A 41 2.56 -11.99 3.73
CA VAL A 41 3.73 -12.05 2.84
C VAL A 41 3.53 -11.11 1.65
N LYS A 42 2.34 -11.11 1.06
CA LYS A 42 2.02 -10.21 -0.05
C LYS A 42 2.05 -8.76 0.38
N VAL A 43 1.51 -8.46 1.57
CA VAL A 43 1.54 -7.10 2.10
C VAL A 43 2.98 -6.65 2.31
N MET A 44 3.84 -7.52 2.83
CA MET A 44 5.26 -7.19 3.00
C MET A 44 5.95 -6.93 1.66
N GLU A 45 5.61 -7.69 0.63
CA GLU A 45 6.13 -7.45 -0.72
C GLU A 45 5.73 -6.06 -1.24
N ILE A 46 4.49 -5.66 -0.96
CA ILE A 46 4.01 -4.32 -1.31
C ILE A 46 4.84 -3.26 -0.59
N LEU A 47 5.08 -3.45 0.70
CA LEU A 47 5.88 -2.51 1.49
C LEU A 47 7.31 -2.39 0.96
N GLU A 48 7.92 -3.52 0.61
CA GLU A 48 9.27 -3.50 0.05
C GLU A 48 9.33 -2.74 -1.27
N ALA A 49 8.34 -2.94 -2.13
CA ALA A 49 8.27 -2.23 -3.39
C ALA A 49 8.09 -0.72 -3.18
N LEU A 50 7.32 -0.34 -2.18
CA LEU A 50 7.12 1.07 -1.84
C LEU A 50 8.38 1.69 -1.25
N GLU A 51 9.12 0.96 -0.44
CA GLU A 51 10.39 1.43 0.09
C GLU A 51 11.36 1.78 -1.04
N ASP A 52 11.41 0.91 -2.05
CA ASP A 52 12.23 1.14 -3.22
C ASP A 52 11.74 2.33 -4.05
N SER A 53 10.43 2.40 -4.24
CA SER A 53 9.81 3.42 -5.08
C SER A 53 9.98 4.82 -4.52
N PHE A 54 9.87 4.98 -3.22
CA PHE A 54 9.93 6.28 -2.56
C PHE A 54 11.23 6.52 -1.80
N ASP A 55 12.13 5.56 -1.81
CA ASP A 55 13.41 5.63 -1.11
C ASP A 55 13.21 5.97 0.37
N ILE A 56 12.36 5.20 1.02
CA ILE A 56 12.03 5.38 2.43
C ILE A 56 12.16 4.04 3.16
N SER A 57 12.21 4.12 4.49
CA SER A 57 12.15 2.93 5.34
C SER A 57 10.77 2.85 5.98
N ILE A 58 10.09 1.72 5.79
CA ILE A 58 8.76 1.51 6.36
C ILE A 58 8.89 0.57 7.55
N PRO A 59 8.61 1.05 8.77
CA PRO A 59 8.67 0.18 9.94
C PRO A 59 7.61 -0.92 9.84
N ILE A 60 8.02 -2.16 10.12
CA ILE A 60 7.10 -3.29 10.03
C ILE A 60 5.97 -3.19 11.06
N ASN A 61 6.18 -2.44 12.13
CA ASN A 61 5.19 -2.28 13.18
C ASN A 61 3.99 -1.41 12.77
N ILE A 62 3.99 -0.82 11.59
CA ILE A 62 2.80 -0.12 11.09
C ILE A 62 1.72 -1.08 10.61
N LEU A 63 2.09 -2.33 10.30
CA LEU A 63 1.16 -3.30 9.70
C LEU A 63 -0.15 -3.49 10.47
N PRO A 64 -0.13 -3.62 11.80
CA PRO A 64 -1.39 -3.82 12.52
C PRO A 64 -2.38 -2.65 12.40
N GLY A 65 -1.89 -1.46 12.11
CA GLY A 65 -2.73 -0.29 11.96
C GLY A 65 -3.13 0.03 10.53
N VAL A 66 -2.64 -0.74 9.57
CA VAL A 66 -2.88 -0.50 8.15
C VAL A 66 -3.74 -1.63 7.59
N ARG A 67 -4.95 -1.30 7.18
CA ARG A 67 -5.90 -2.30 6.66
C ARG A 67 -6.30 -2.05 5.22
N THR A 68 -6.34 -0.80 4.80
CA THR A 68 -6.76 -0.43 3.46
C THR A 68 -5.63 0.25 2.72
N VAL A 69 -5.78 0.34 1.39
CA VAL A 69 -4.82 1.07 0.56
C VAL A 69 -4.75 2.53 1.00
N ASP A 70 -5.89 3.12 1.35
CA ASP A 70 -5.94 4.51 1.79
C ASP A 70 -5.13 4.73 3.08
N GLU A 71 -5.27 3.84 4.04
CA GLU A 71 -4.50 3.90 5.29
C GLU A 71 -3.00 3.75 5.02
N LEU A 72 -2.65 2.82 4.13
CA LEU A 72 -1.26 2.62 3.75
C LEU A 72 -0.71 3.87 3.07
N ALA A 73 -1.48 4.48 2.18
CA ALA A 73 -1.07 5.69 1.50
C ALA A 73 -0.80 6.83 2.48
N ALA A 74 -1.64 6.96 3.50
CA ALA A 74 -1.46 7.98 4.52
C ALA A 74 -0.14 7.80 5.28
N GLU A 75 0.18 6.55 5.62
CA GLU A 75 1.43 6.24 6.31
C GLU A 75 2.66 6.52 5.42
N ILE A 76 2.59 6.11 4.16
CA ILE A 76 3.68 6.36 3.21
C ILE A 76 3.90 7.85 3.02
N GLN A 77 2.81 8.62 2.86
CA GLN A 77 2.92 10.06 2.70
C GLN A 77 3.55 10.70 3.92
N ASN A 78 3.17 10.24 5.09
CA ASN A 78 3.73 10.74 6.35
C ASN A 78 5.22 10.48 6.42
N LEU A 79 5.66 9.27 6.08
CA LEU A 79 7.07 8.90 6.09
C LEU A 79 7.86 9.66 5.03
N ALA A 80 7.32 9.78 3.84
CA ALA A 80 8.02 10.43 2.72
C ALA A 80 8.02 11.94 2.85
N GLY A 81 6.99 12.50 3.45
CA GLY A 81 6.85 13.95 3.57
C GLY A 81 7.48 14.55 4.80
N ASN A 82 8.01 13.74 5.68
CA ASN A 82 8.51 14.16 6.99
C ASN A 82 10.03 14.36 7.02
N GLU A 83 10.62 14.57 5.93
CA GLU A 83 12.08 14.78 5.87
C GLU A 83 12.49 16.20 6.09
#